data_3d90e5f502c10e36c512af8ef5c263a2
#
_entry.id   3d90e5f502c10e36c512af8ef5c263a2
#
_cell.length_a   1.000
_cell.length_b   1.000
_cell.length_c   1.000
_cell.angle_alpha   90.00
_cell.angle_beta   90.00
_cell.angle_gamma   90.00
#
_symmetry.space_group_name_H-M   'P 1'
#
loop_
_entity.id
_entity.type
_entity.pdbx_description
1 polymer ?
#
loop_
_entity_poly.entity_id
_entity_poly.type
_entity_poly.pdbx_seq_one_letter_code
_entity_poly.pdbx_strand_id
1 'polypeptide(L)'
;SIMVPYVGSHDVPRLTSRADTGTNDAFNQWAEDGLPGQPGDVSAYNAAMQAYGWLLTTPGAPLLYYGDEYGEYGGADPDNRHMYRNESSWSIMETQLFENISELGKLRSESIALQRGEYSTRLAMANLLVYNMTHEDQVMSVVLNRGAPTSVGGFESNDIVRFGESSMLDGTLSVEAHSVTVIELDADIVVAPIYGCTNSTATNFDASATEDDGSC
;
A
#
# COMPACT_ATOMS: atom_id res chain seq x y z
N SER A 1 14.40 -7.98 -16.60
CA SER A 1 14.01 -8.96 -15.56
C SER A 1 12.75 -8.44 -14.86
N ILE A 2 11.84 -9.35 -14.48
CA ILE A 2 10.63 -8.99 -13.72
C ILE A 2 10.95 -9.23 -12.25
N MET A 3 10.70 -8.22 -11.42
CA MET A 3 10.78 -8.34 -9.97
C MET A 3 9.55 -9.08 -9.46
N VAL A 4 9.72 -9.94 -8.45
CA VAL A 4 8.64 -10.66 -7.77
C VAL A 4 8.65 -10.23 -6.30
N PRO A 5 8.01 -9.10 -5.97
CA PRO A 5 7.92 -8.63 -4.58
C PRO A 5 6.94 -9.50 -3.77
N TYR A 6 7.21 -9.66 -2.47
CA TYR A 6 6.33 -10.33 -1.52
C TYR A 6 6.51 -9.75 -0.12
N VAL A 7 5.54 -9.94 0.74
CA VAL A 7 5.55 -9.51 2.15
C VAL A 7 5.45 -10.69 3.13
N GLY A 8 5.07 -11.86 2.65
CA GLY A 8 4.96 -13.11 3.40
C GLY A 8 5.48 -14.31 2.61
N SER A 9 5.98 -15.32 3.30
CA SER A 9 6.43 -16.59 2.72
C SER A 9 6.35 -17.71 3.75
N HIS A 10 6.64 -18.93 3.32
CA HIS A 10 6.72 -20.10 4.21
C HIS A 10 7.90 -20.06 5.23
N ASP A 11 8.82 -19.11 5.10
CA ASP A 11 10.01 -19.01 5.95
C ASP A 11 9.90 -17.92 7.03
N VAL A 12 8.82 -17.14 7.01
CA VAL A 12 8.62 -16.01 7.94
C VAL A 12 7.24 -16.09 8.60
N PRO A 13 7.07 -15.55 9.82
CA PRO A 13 5.77 -15.45 10.46
C PRO A 13 4.77 -14.70 9.57
N ARG A 14 3.49 -15.07 9.72
CA ARG A 14 2.40 -14.40 9.02
C ARG A 14 2.38 -12.91 9.32
N LEU A 15 2.03 -12.12 8.32
CA LEU A 15 2.07 -10.65 8.43
C LEU A 15 1.14 -10.13 9.53
N THR A 16 -0.05 -10.69 9.65
CA THR A 16 -1.03 -10.34 10.70
C THR A 16 -0.49 -10.62 12.10
N SER A 17 0.16 -11.78 12.31
CA SER A 17 0.80 -12.12 13.59
C SER A 17 1.96 -11.16 13.92
N ARG A 18 2.76 -10.80 12.93
CA ARG A 18 3.84 -9.81 13.11
C ARG A 18 3.31 -8.42 13.46
N ALA A 19 2.16 -8.05 12.90
CA ALA A 19 1.52 -6.78 13.18
C ALA A 19 0.87 -6.74 14.57
N ASP A 20 0.33 -7.87 15.03
CA ASP A 20 -0.34 -8.01 16.33
C ASP A 20 0.65 -8.10 17.50
N THR A 21 1.58 -9.05 17.42
CA THR A 21 2.48 -9.37 18.54
C THR A 21 3.83 -8.66 18.50
N GLY A 22 4.13 -7.99 17.39
CA GLY A 22 5.46 -7.47 17.10
C GLY A 22 6.41 -8.52 16.51
N THR A 23 7.43 -8.04 15.83
CA THR A 23 8.29 -8.88 14.99
C THR A 23 9.08 -9.91 15.82
N ASN A 24 9.57 -9.53 17.00
CA ASN A 24 10.43 -10.39 17.80
C ASN A 24 9.68 -11.61 18.36
N ASP A 25 8.48 -11.39 18.89
CA ASP A 25 7.69 -12.46 19.49
C ASP A 25 7.16 -13.42 18.41
N ALA A 26 6.72 -12.89 17.28
CA ALA A 26 6.27 -13.72 16.18
C ALA A 26 7.37 -14.64 15.60
N PHE A 27 8.64 -14.25 15.69
CA PHE A 27 9.78 -15.08 15.25
C PHE A 27 10.25 -16.13 16.27
N ASN A 28 9.74 -16.11 17.49
CA ASN A 28 10.11 -17.08 18.51
C ASN A 28 9.26 -18.35 18.38
N GLN A 29 9.72 -19.30 17.59
CA GLN A 29 9.04 -20.60 17.42
C GLN A 29 9.02 -21.47 18.69
N TRP A 30 9.78 -21.07 19.71
CA TRP A 30 9.88 -21.76 21.01
C TRP A 30 9.30 -20.92 22.13
N ALA A 31 8.42 -19.96 21.83
CA ALA A 31 7.80 -19.09 22.82
C ALA A 31 7.14 -19.93 23.93
N GLU A 32 7.57 -19.73 25.17
CA GLU A 32 6.99 -20.42 26.35
C GLU A 32 5.53 -20.01 26.57
N ASP A 33 5.18 -18.79 26.15
CA ASP A 33 3.83 -18.21 26.25
C ASP A 33 2.86 -18.68 25.15
N GLY A 34 3.34 -19.55 24.26
CA GLY A 34 2.58 -20.06 23.13
C GLY A 34 2.87 -19.36 21.82
N LEU A 35 2.32 -19.93 20.76
CA LEU A 35 2.43 -19.39 19.39
C LEU A 35 1.34 -18.35 19.14
N PRO A 36 1.55 -17.41 18.18
CA PRO A 36 0.55 -16.41 17.85
C PRO A 36 -0.79 -17.06 17.44
N GLY A 37 -1.87 -16.60 18.06
CA GLY A 37 -3.24 -16.94 17.63
C GLY A 37 -3.77 -15.97 16.59
N GLN A 38 -5.04 -16.16 16.22
CA GLN A 38 -5.73 -15.22 15.34
C GLN A 38 -5.81 -13.84 16.01
N PRO A 39 -5.34 -12.76 15.34
CA PRO A 39 -5.46 -11.41 15.88
C PRO A 39 -6.91 -11.03 16.15
N GLY A 40 -7.16 -10.48 17.32
CA GLY A 40 -8.48 -10.00 17.75
C GLY A 40 -8.71 -8.52 17.51
N ASP A 41 -7.68 -7.79 17.10
CA ASP A 41 -7.73 -6.34 16.90
C ASP A 41 -7.62 -5.99 15.40
N VAL A 42 -8.43 -5.02 14.98
CA VAL A 42 -8.47 -4.56 13.58
C VAL A 42 -7.15 -3.95 13.12
N SER A 43 -6.30 -3.47 14.04
CA SER A 43 -5.02 -2.85 13.69
C SER A 43 -4.06 -3.79 12.95
N ALA A 44 -4.07 -5.09 13.28
CA ALA A 44 -3.28 -6.10 12.59
C ALA A 44 -3.73 -6.27 11.13
N TYR A 45 -5.03 -6.28 10.89
CA TYR A 45 -5.61 -6.38 9.55
C TYR A 45 -5.42 -5.10 8.75
N ASN A 46 -5.51 -3.93 9.38
CA ASN A 46 -5.19 -2.65 8.75
C ASN A 46 -3.72 -2.58 8.31
N ALA A 47 -2.80 -3.04 9.15
CA ALA A 47 -1.38 -3.12 8.81
C ALA A 47 -1.13 -4.09 7.65
N ALA A 48 -1.81 -5.25 7.64
CA ALA A 48 -1.77 -6.20 6.54
C ALA A 48 -2.32 -5.57 5.25
N MET A 49 -3.49 -4.89 5.30
CA MET A 49 -4.06 -4.20 4.15
C MET A 49 -3.11 -3.16 3.56
N GLN A 50 -2.42 -2.38 4.39
CA GLN A 50 -1.46 -1.39 3.91
C GLN A 50 -0.26 -2.04 3.20
N ALA A 51 0.27 -3.15 3.75
CA ALA A 51 1.36 -3.88 3.13
C ALA A 51 0.95 -4.52 1.79
N TYR A 52 -0.24 -5.12 1.72
CA TYR A 52 -0.78 -5.66 0.46
C TYR A 52 -1.22 -4.56 -0.49
N GLY A 53 -1.70 -3.43 0.03
CA GLY A 53 -1.96 -2.22 -0.74
C GLY A 53 -0.72 -1.76 -1.48
N TRP A 54 0.40 -1.64 -0.78
CA TRP A 54 1.69 -1.34 -1.41
C TRP A 54 2.12 -2.43 -2.40
N LEU A 55 2.05 -3.69 -2.02
CA LEU A 55 2.45 -4.83 -2.85
C LEU A 55 1.69 -4.89 -4.18
N LEU A 56 0.36 -4.69 -4.12
CA LEU A 56 -0.51 -4.79 -5.30
C LEU A 56 -0.51 -3.53 -6.17
N THR A 57 0.07 -2.43 -5.71
CA THR A 57 0.11 -1.16 -6.46
C THR A 57 1.52 -0.76 -6.92
N THR A 58 2.54 -1.54 -6.57
CA THR A 58 3.93 -1.33 -7.02
C THR A 58 4.27 -2.20 -8.24
N PRO A 59 5.36 -1.86 -9.00
CA PRO A 59 5.75 -2.61 -10.18
C PRO A 59 6.18 -4.05 -9.86
N GLY A 60 5.99 -4.95 -10.80
CA GLY A 60 6.43 -6.34 -10.71
C GLY A 60 5.28 -7.34 -10.68
N ALA A 61 5.59 -8.60 -10.41
CA ALA A 61 4.63 -9.67 -10.25
C ALA A 61 4.44 -9.95 -8.74
N PRO A 62 3.40 -9.40 -8.08
CA PRO A 62 3.20 -9.59 -6.66
C PRO A 62 2.94 -11.06 -6.34
N LEU A 63 3.61 -11.57 -5.30
CA LEU A 63 3.40 -12.92 -4.81
C LEU A 63 2.73 -12.84 -3.44
N LEU A 64 1.56 -13.47 -3.33
CA LEU A 64 0.86 -13.68 -2.07
C LEU A 64 1.08 -15.12 -1.62
N TYR A 65 1.48 -15.29 -0.36
CA TYR A 65 1.54 -16.61 0.24
C TYR A 65 0.12 -17.05 0.63
N TYR A 66 -0.25 -18.30 0.40
CA TYR A 66 -1.63 -18.78 0.63
C TYR A 66 -2.13 -18.42 2.03
N GLY A 67 -3.35 -17.96 2.13
CA GLY A 67 -3.96 -17.52 3.38
C GLY A 67 -3.68 -16.05 3.74
N ASP A 68 -2.67 -15.44 3.15
CA ASP A 68 -2.38 -14.02 3.36
C ASP A 68 -3.52 -13.13 2.89
N GLU A 69 -4.27 -13.58 1.89
CA GLU A 69 -5.41 -12.86 1.30
C GLU A 69 -6.57 -12.64 2.29
N TYR A 70 -6.69 -13.46 3.32
CA TYR A 70 -7.66 -13.25 4.41
C TYR A 70 -6.98 -13.00 5.76
N GLY A 71 -5.66 -12.88 5.78
CA GLY A 71 -4.91 -12.60 7.00
C GLY A 71 -4.73 -13.81 7.90
N GLU A 72 -4.36 -14.98 7.33
CA GLU A 72 -3.96 -16.14 8.13
C GLU A 72 -2.90 -15.75 9.14
N TYR A 73 -2.98 -16.32 10.33
CA TYR A 73 -2.04 -16.12 11.42
C TYR A 73 -1.03 -17.27 11.51
N GLY A 74 -0.01 -17.10 12.31
CA GLY A 74 1.02 -18.08 12.61
C GLY A 74 2.38 -17.44 12.85
N GLY A 75 3.13 -18.04 13.76
CA GLY A 75 4.50 -17.67 14.11
C GLY A 75 5.51 -18.15 13.09
N ALA A 76 6.75 -18.32 13.54
CA ALA A 76 7.82 -18.87 12.70
C ALA A 76 7.53 -20.32 12.28
N ASP A 77 8.21 -20.76 11.20
CA ASP A 77 8.14 -22.13 10.72
C ASP A 77 8.28 -23.18 11.88
N PRO A 78 7.39 -24.18 11.98
CA PRO A 78 6.33 -24.57 11.03
C PRO A 78 4.94 -23.96 11.30
N ASP A 79 4.78 -23.11 12.29
CA ASP A 79 3.47 -22.59 12.73
C ASP A 79 2.80 -21.69 11.65
N ASN A 80 3.58 -21.03 10.82
CA ASN A 80 3.07 -20.22 9.70
C ASN A 80 2.43 -21.06 8.56
N ARG A 81 2.44 -22.40 8.66
CA ARG A 81 1.98 -23.33 7.62
C ARG A 81 0.68 -24.02 7.98
N HIS A 82 -0.25 -23.31 8.62
CA HIS A 82 -1.59 -23.81 8.90
C HIS A 82 -2.29 -24.25 7.60
N MET A 83 -3.22 -25.21 7.73
CA MET A 83 -4.07 -25.58 6.62
C MET A 83 -4.97 -24.40 6.23
N TYR A 84 -5.22 -24.24 4.94
CA TYR A 84 -6.13 -23.22 4.43
C TYR A 84 -7.50 -23.33 5.12
N ARG A 85 -8.00 -22.24 5.66
CA ARG A 85 -9.28 -22.18 6.34
C ARG A 85 -10.39 -21.81 5.36
N ASN A 86 -11.55 -22.44 5.52
CA ASN A 86 -12.72 -22.13 4.70
C ASN A 86 -13.32 -20.78 5.12
N GLU A 87 -13.87 -20.04 4.15
CA GLU A 87 -14.53 -18.73 4.36
C GLU A 87 -15.57 -18.75 5.50
N SER A 88 -16.29 -19.87 5.69
CA SER A 88 -17.26 -20.00 6.78
C SER A 88 -16.64 -19.97 8.19
N SER A 89 -15.32 -20.05 8.30
CA SER A 89 -14.58 -19.99 9.56
C SER A 89 -13.87 -18.63 9.76
N TRP A 90 -13.95 -17.73 8.80
CA TRP A 90 -13.32 -16.43 8.89
C TRP A 90 -14.09 -15.48 9.82
N SER A 91 -13.35 -14.63 10.50
CA SER A 91 -13.91 -13.48 11.22
C SER A 91 -14.38 -12.39 10.24
N ILE A 92 -15.13 -11.42 10.75
CA ILE A 92 -15.53 -10.25 9.96
C ILE A 92 -14.30 -9.51 9.42
N MET A 93 -13.23 -9.39 10.21
CA MET A 93 -11.99 -8.70 9.81
C MET A 93 -11.25 -9.45 8.70
N GLU A 94 -11.22 -10.79 8.76
CA GLU A 94 -10.63 -11.62 7.71
C GLU A 94 -11.43 -11.52 6.41
N THR A 95 -12.75 -11.57 6.50
CA THR A 95 -13.63 -11.38 5.33
C THR A 95 -13.41 -10.01 4.68
N GLN A 96 -13.35 -8.95 5.48
CA GLN A 96 -13.11 -7.60 4.98
C GLN A 96 -11.73 -7.45 4.31
N LEU A 97 -10.69 -8.06 4.91
CA LEU A 97 -9.36 -8.05 4.30
C LEU A 97 -9.36 -8.76 2.95
N PHE A 98 -10.00 -9.93 2.88
CA PHE A 98 -10.13 -10.69 1.64
C PHE A 98 -10.86 -9.91 0.54
N GLU A 99 -11.98 -9.27 0.88
CA GLU A 99 -12.74 -8.43 -0.05
C GLU A 99 -11.89 -7.28 -0.58
N ASN A 100 -11.21 -6.56 0.31
CA ASN A 100 -10.34 -5.44 -0.07
C ASN A 100 -9.16 -5.88 -0.96
N ILE A 101 -8.49 -6.98 -0.62
CA ILE A 101 -7.38 -7.52 -1.43
C ILE A 101 -7.89 -7.97 -2.80
N SER A 102 -9.07 -8.61 -2.85
CA SER A 102 -9.71 -9.07 -4.08
C SER A 102 -10.08 -7.90 -4.99
N GLU A 103 -10.67 -6.84 -4.43
CA GLU A 103 -11.03 -5.62 -5.15
C GLU A 103 -9.78 -4.91 -5.71
N LEU A 104 -8.75 -4.75 -4.88
CA LEU A 104 -7.50 -4.13 -5.31
C LEU A 104 -6.76 -4.98 -6.36
N GLY A 105 -6.79 -6.30 -6.21
CA GLY A 105 -6.26 -7.24 -7.20
C GLY A 105 -6.99 -7.14 -8.54
N LYS A 106 -8.30 -6.98 -8.50
CA LYS A 106 -9.11 -6.72 -9.70
C LYS A 106 -8.75 -5.38 -10.34
N LEU A 107 -8.69 -4.30 -9.55
CA LEU A 107 -8.26 -2.99 -10.05
C LEU A 107 -6.88 -3.07 -10.72
N ARG A 108 -5.93 -3.77 -10.08
CA ARG A 108 -4.61 -3.99 -10.68
C ARG A 108 -4.71 -4.73 -12.02
N SER A 109 -5.57 -5.75 -12.13
CA SER A 109 -5.72 -6.52 -13.38
C SER A 109 -6.29 -5.67 -14.53
N GLU A 110 -7.01 -4.61 -14.21
CA GLU A 110 -7.62 -3.67 -15.16
C GLU A 110 -6.73 -2.45 -15.46
N SER A 111 -5.70 -2.17 -14.63
CA SER A 111 -4.82 -1.02 -14.75
C SER A 111 -3.41 -1.40 -15.23
N ILE A 112 -3.06 -0.96 -16.43
CA ILE A 112 -1.69 -1.15 -16.95
C ILE A 112 -0.66 -0.35 -16.16
N ALA A 113 -1.03 0.82 -15.65
CA ALA A 113 -0.16 1.63 -14.80
C ALA A 113 0.20 0.90 -13.51
N LEU A 114 -0.75 0.27 -12.82
CA LEU A 114 -0.44 -0.52 -11.61
C LEU A 114 0.41 -1.77 -11.92
N GLN A 115 0.31 -2.33 -13.13
CA GLN A 115 1.06 -3.52 -13.52
C GLN A 115 2.49 -3.21 -13.97
N ARG A 116 2.69 -2.14 -14.76
CA ARG A 116 3.92 -1.86 -15.52
C ARG A 116 4.38 -0.40 -15.45
N GLY A 117 3.65 0.46 -14.74
CA GLY A 117 3.95 1.88 -14.66
C GLY A 117 5.29 2.17 -13.98
N GLU A 118 5.82 3.34 -14.26
CA GLU A 118 6.95 3.91 -13.55
C GLU A 118 6.48 4.44 -12.20
N TYR A 119 7.24 4.13 -11.16
CA TYR A 119 6.99 4.60 -9.81
C TYR A 119 7.61 5.98 -9.60
N SER A 120 6.84 6.92 -9.08
CA SER A 120 7.34 8.22 -8.64
C SER A 120 6.70 8.65 -7.31
N THR A 121 7.52 9.05 -6.34
CA THR A 121 7.03 9.53 -5.04
C THR A 121 6.53 10.97 -5.18
N ARG A 122 5.29 11.24 -4.75
CA ARG A 122 4.74 12.60 -4.61
C ARG A 122 4.98 13.18 -3.23
N LEU A 123 4.76 12.37 -2.18
CA LEU A 123 4.88 12.79 -0.79
C LEU A 123 5.34 11.61 0.05
N ALA A 124 6.34 11.82 0.91
CA ALA A 124 6.79 10.85 1.88
C ALA A 124 6.95 11.52 3.26
N MET A 125 6.07 11.15 4.18
CA MET A 125 6.07 11.59 5.58
C MET A 125 6.11 10.39 6.51
N ALA A 126 6.25 10.61 7.80
CA ALA A 126 6.35 9.51 8.78
C ALA A 126 5.17 8.51 8.71
N ASN A 127 3.95 9.01 8.46
CA ASN A 127 2.73 8.21 8.45
C ASN A 127 1.93 8.30 7.15
N LEU A 128 2.44 8.98 6.14
CA LEU A 128 1.73 9.19 4.88
C LEU A 128 2.71 9.03 3.72
N LEU A 129 2.38 8.13 2.80
CA LEU A 129 3.10 7.94 1.56
C LEU A 129 2.14 8.14 0.40
N VAL A 130 2.49 9.03 -0.53
CA VAL A 130 1.76 9.22 -1.79
C VAL A 130 2.73 9.03 -2.95
N TYR A 131 2.36 8.18 -3.89
CA TYR A 131 3.15 7.94 -5.08
C TYR A 131 2.27 7.72 -6.31
N ASN A 132 2.83 7.98 -7.47
CA ASN A 132 2.18 7.72 -8.73
C ASN A 132 2.78 6.49 -9.42
N MET A 133 1.92 5.78 -10.12
CA MET A 133 2.26 4.74 -11.07
C MET A 133 1.81 5.23 -12.44
N THR A 134 2.76 5.51 -13.33
CA THR A 134 2.50 6.12 -14.64
C THR A 134 2.86 5.16 -15.76
N HIS A 135 1.93 4.91 -16.67
CA HIS A 135 2.17 4.17 -17.90
C HIS A 135 1.41 4.82 -19.04
N GLU A 136 2.15 5.39 -20.00
CA GLU A 136 1.57 6.15 -21.10
C GLU A 136 0.59 7.22 -20.56
N ASP A 137 -0.67 7.14 -20.97
CA ASP A 137 -1.71 8.09 -20.60
C ASP A 137 -2.44 7.73 -19.29
N GLN A 138 -2.12 6.59 -18.65
CA GLN A 138 -2.74 6.20 -17.38
C GLN A 138 -1.84 6.55 -16.20
N VAL A 139 -2.39 7.31 -15.27
CA VAL A 139 -1.73 7.64 -14.00
C VAL A 139 -2.61 7.21 -12.82
N MET A 140 -2.07 6.33 -11.98
CA MET A 140 -2.71 5.92 -10.75
C MET A 140 -1.93 6.50 -9.57
N SER A 141 -2.57 7.36 -8.78
CA SER A 141 -2.01 7.88 -7.53
C SER A 141 -2.44 7.00 -6.37
N VAL A 142 -1.48 6.59 -5.56
CA VAL A 142 -1.71 5.70 -4.41
C VAL A 142 -1.39 6.46 -3.14
N VAL A 143 -2.31 6.43 -2.18
CA VAL A 143 -2.17 7.04 -0.87
C VAL A 143 -2.20 5.95 0.19
N LEU A 144 -1.12 5.83 0.96
CA LEU A 144 -1.01 4.94 2.12
C LEU A 144 -0.94 5.80 3.37
N ASN A 145 -1.98 5.76 4.20
CA ASN A 145 -2.02 6.47 5.47
C ASN A 145 -1.99 5.49 6.65
N ARG A 146 -0.89 5.46 7.41
CA ARG A 146 -0.76 4.66 8.63
C ARG A 146 -1.01 5.47 9.91
N GLY A 147 -1.39 6.73 9.78
CA GLY A 147 -1.68 7.64 10.88
C GLY A 147 -3.17 7.89 11.10
N ALA A 148 -3.47 8.96 11.83
CA ALA A 148 -4.81 9.49 11.99
C ALA A 148 -5.41 9.96 10.64
N PRO A 149 -6.74 10.21 10.56
CA PRO A 149 -7.34 10.79 9.37
C PRO A 149 -6.62 12.09 8.98
N THR A 150 -6.44 12.30 7.68
CA THR A 150 -5.70 13.45 7.15
C THR A 150 -6.25 13.87 5.80
N SER A 151 -5.68 14.93 5.22
CA SER A 151 -6.05 15.40 3.90
C SER A 151 -4.82 15.50 3.01
N VAL A 152 -5.00 15.19 1.72
CA VAL A 152 -3.96 15.28 0.69
C VAL A 152 -4.48 16.17 -0.43
N GLY A 153 -3.78 17.25 -0.72
CA GLY A 153 -4.11 18.16 -1.83
C GLY A 153 -3.43 17.78 -3.14
N GLY A 154 -3.74 18.57 -4.18
CA GLY A 154 -3.13 18.43 -5.50
C GLY A 154 -3.77 17.36 -6.37
N PHE A 155 -5.07 17.17 -6.20
CA PHE A 155 -5.94 16.42 -7.09
C PHE A 155 -6.85 17.38 -7.87
N GLU A 156 -7.49 16.88 -8.91
CA GLU A 156 -8.39 17.65 -9.74
C GLU A 156 -9.83 17.12 -9.65
N SER A 157 -10.78 17.92 -10.12
CA SER A 157 -12.21 17.56 -10.02
C SER A 157 -12.60 16.33 -10.85
N ASN A 158 -11.79 15.98 -11.84
CA ASN A 158 -12.01 14.84 -12.74
C ASN A 158 -11.26 13.57 -12.28
N ASP A 159 -10.41 13.67 -11.26
CA ASP A 159 -9.73 12.52 -10.68
C ASP A 159 -10.75 11.60 -9.99
N ILE A 160 -10.61 10.31 -10.17
CA ILE A 160 -11.59 9.33 -9.72
C ILE A 160 -10.99 8.41 -8.65
N VAL A 161 -11.60 8.35 -7.47
CA VAL A 161 -11.27 7.34 -6.46
C VAL A 161 -11.72 5.98 -6.98
N ARG A 162 -10.77 5.08 -7.20
CA ARG A 162 -10.96 3.73 -7.73
C ARG A 162 -10.96 2.66 -6.64
N PHE A 163 -10.36 2.96 -5.52
CA PHE A 163 -10.29 2.06 -4.36
C PHE A 163 -10.16 2.86 -3.06
N GLY A 164 -10.81 2.40 -1.99
CA GLY A 164 -10.76 2.98 -0.64
C GLY A 164 -11.94 3.91 -0.35
N GLU A 165 -12.17 4.17 0.95
CA GLU A 165 -13.30 4.97 1.46
C GLU A 165 -12.99 6.48 1.55
N SER A 166 -12.16 6.98 0.67
CA SER A 166 -11.78 8.40 0.65
C SER A 166 -12.77 9.22 -0.17
N SER A 167 -12.98 10.46 0.23
CA SER A 167 -13.79 11.43 -0.52
C SER A 167 -12.93 12.57 -1.03
N MET A 168 -13.27 13.08 -2.20
CA MET A 168 -12.57 14.20 -2.84
C MET A 168 -13.49 15.41 -2.91
N LEU A 169 -12.97 16.57 -2.49
CA LEU A 169 -13.64 17.85 -2.56
C LEU A 169 -12.64 18.96 -2.91
N ASP A 170 -12.93 19.72 -3.95
CA ASP A 170 -12.11 20.87 -4.39
C ASP A 170 -10.60 20.56 -4.46
N GLY A 171 -10.24 19.44 -5.09
CA GLY A 171 -8.85 19.01 -5.26
C GLY A 171 -8.16 18.50 -3.98
N THR A 172 -8.93 18.31 -2.92
CA THR A 172 -8.45 17.77 -1.65
C THR A 172 -9.08 16.43 -1.36
N LEU A 173 -8.26 15.40 -1.18
CA LEU A 173 -8.67 14.07 -0.77
C LEU A 173 -8.71 13.99 0.76
N SER A 174 -9.86 13.63 1.32
CA SER A 174 -9.98 13.24 2.73
C SER A 174 -9.63 11.77 2.88
N VAL A 175 -8.60 11.46 3.63
CA VAL A 175 -8.02 10.12 3.77
C VAL A 175 -8.29 9.60 5.18
N GLU A 176 -8.89 8.43 5.28
CA GLU A 176 -9.17 7.78 6.56
C GLU A 176 -7.90 7.30 7.27
N ALA A 177 -8.01 7.05 8.57
CA ALA A 177 -6.95 6.46 9.36
C ALA A 177 -6.62 5.05 8.88
N HIS A 178 -5.34 4.71 8.86
CA HIS A 178 -4.86 3.35 8.54
C HIS A 178 -5.43 2.78 7.23
N SER A 179 -5.48 3.60 6.19
CA SER A 179 -6.16 3.29 4.93
C SER A 179 -5.23 3.21 3.73
N VAL A 180 -5.75 2.63 2.67
CA VAL A 180 -5.19 2.61 1.31
C VAL A 180 -6.22 3.24 0.40
N THR A 181 -5.80 4.19 -0.42
CA THR A 181 -6.64 4.80 -1.46
C THR A 181 -5.91 4.78 -2.79
N VAL A 182 -6.60 4.43 -3.85
CA VAL A 182 -6.09 4.52 -5.23
C VAL A 182 -6.97 5.43 -6.03
N ILE A 183 -6.36 6.40 -6.68
CA ILE A 183 -7.02 7.42 -7.49
C ILE A 183 -6.51 7.32 -8.93
N GLU A 184 -7.39 7.26 -9.89
CA GLU A 184 -7.05 7.44 -11.29
C GLU A 184 -7.07 8.93 -11.60
N LEU A 185 -5.92 9.45 -12.01
CA LEU A 185 -5.78 10.85 -12.38
C LEU A 185 -6.24 11.06 -13.81
N ASP A 186 -6.88 12.20 -14.06
CA ASP A 186 -7.27 12.58 -15.43
C ASP A 186 -6.01 12.79 -16.28
N ALA A 187 -5.90 12.07 -17.39
CA ALA A 187 -4.73 12.08 -18.26
C ALA A 187 -4.52 13.39 -19.01
N ASP A 188 -5.53 14.25 -19.07
CA ASP A 188 -5.40 15.59 -19.67
C ASP A 188 -4.54 16.56 -18.82
N ILE A 189 -4.13 16.12 -17.63
CA ILE A 189 -3.21 16.88 -16.78
C ILE A 189 -1.81 16.31 -16.95
N VAL A 190 -1.08 16.86 -17.88
CA VAL A 190 0.39 16.89 -17.85
C VAL A 190 0.77 17.31 -16.42
N VAL A 191 1.43 16.45 -15.68
CA VAL A 191 1.96 16.75 -14.34
C VAL A 191 2.58 18.14 -14.42
N ALA A 192 1.95 19.12 -13.79
CA ALA A 192 2.45 20.49 -13.84
C ALA A 192 3.90 20.46 -13.34
N PRO A 193 4.86 20.95 -14.11
CA PRO A 193 6.25 20.87 -13.72
C PRO A 193 6.44 21.57 -12.37
N ILE A 194 7.15 20.91 -11.48
CA ILE A 194 7.59 21.54 -10.24
C ILE A 194 8.78 22.41 -10.64
N TYR A 195 8.56 23.72 -10.62
CA TYR A 195 9.61 24.69 -10.94
C TYR A 195 10.48 24.94 -9.71
N GLY A 196 11.78 24.90 -9.91
CA GLY A 196 12.77 25.18 -8.89
C GLY A 196 14.19 25.02 -9.43
N CYS A 197 15.21 25.27 -8.60
CA CYS A 197 16.59 25.10 -9.02
C CYS A 197 16.94 23.62 -9.18
N THR A 198 17.22 23.17 -10.41
CA THR A 198 17.61 21.79 -10.73
C THR A 198 19.11 21.53 -10.65
N ASN A 199 19.93 22.56 -10.38
CA ASN A 199 21.38 22.42 -10.27
C ASN A 199 21.76 21.88 -8.89
N SER A 200 22.18 20.62 -8.80
CA SER A 200 22.58 19.94 -7.55
C SER A 200 23.76 20.56 -6.81
N THR A 201 24.48 21.52 -7.43
CA THR A 201 25.59 22.27 -6.80
C THR A 201 25.17 23.65 -6.29
N ALA A 202 23.97 24.10 -6.59
CA ALA A 202 23.44 25.37 -6.12
C ALA A 202 23.00 25.29 -4.65
N THR A 203 23.10 26.41 -3.93
CA THR A 203 22.72 26.49 -2.51
C THR A 203 21.22 26.40 -2.29
N ASN A 204 20.43 26.66 -3.31
CA ASN A 204 18.96 26.58 -3.35
C ASN A 204 18.45 25.42 -4.22
N PHE A 205 19.27 24.38 -4.40
CA PHE A 205 18.87 23.18 -5.10
C PHE A 205 17.57 22.60 -4.50
N ASP A 206 16.58 22.35 -5.36
CA ASP A 206 15.34 21.69 -5.01
C ASP A 206 15.29 20.32 -5.67
N ALA A 207 15.48 19.27 -4.86
CA ALA A 207 15.46 17.90 -5.34
C ALA A 207 14.08 17.43 -5.87
N SER A 208 13.01 18.20 -5.60
CA SER A 208 11.65 17.93 -6.11
C SER A 208 11.36 18.64 -7.44
N ALA A 209 12.19 19.62 -7.83
CA ALA A 209 12.00 20.35 -9.07
C ALA A 209 12.20 19.43 -10.28
N THR A 210 11.22 19.47 -11.20
CA THR A 210 11.26 18.75 -12.48
C THR A 210 11.66 19.66 -13.63
N GLU A 211 11.51 20.99 -13.43
CA GLU A 211 11.94 22.02 -14.37
C GLU A 211 12.67 23.18 -13.67
N ASP A 212 13.72 23.69 -14.33
CA ASP A 212 14.48 24.82 -13.82
C ASP A 212 13.69 26.12 -13.98
N ASP A 213 13.46 26.82 -12.87
CA ASP A 213 12.81 28.14 -12.84
C ASP A 213 13.77 29.30 -13.04
N GLY A 214 15.06 29.03 -13.25
CA GLY A 214 16.11 30.01 -13.40
C GLY A 214 16.58 30.64 -12.08
N SER A 215 16.19 30.07 -10.94
CA SER A 215 16.56 30.60 -9.60
C SER A 215 17.93 30.10 -9.12
N CYS A 216 18.57 29.17 -9.82
CA CYS A 216 19.89 28.71 -9.46
C CYS A 216 20.91 29.90 -9.37
#